data_f7a9bb790b0f5f59d950ecf8df2041bf
#
_entry.id   f7a9bb790b0f5f59d950ecf8df2041bf
#
_cell.length_a   1.000
_cell.length_b   1.000
_cell.length_c   1.000
_cell.angle_alpha   90.00
_cell.angle_beta   90.00
_cell.angle_gamma   90.00
#
_symmetry.space_group_name_H-M   'P 1'
#
loop_
_entity.id
_entity.type
_entity.pdbx_description
1 polymer ?
#
loop_
_entity_poly.entity_id
_entity_poly.type
_entity_poly.pdbx_seq_one_letter_code
_entity_poly.pdbx_strand_id
1 'polypeptide(L)'
;MFPNVKEVIVKDNDSYEPGPYLMTVKDTNDGRKFCLLNAFCSDAGSVIDLKDVTEISSYAFEGCMAGKIINCKDVSTIDDSSFCGYPASMCENNYNDGALVFENMLVDIDAGAEHVTTPEEVTISTSKWFNLGNVKELVFQKMSTIPLVNGPNFNGTVTINDDSFMPVQRDIDKTIRNISCSAFKITESNKQICAVDGVIYSKDKKILIAYPRHKQGDFVIPDGTEIIYDKAFSSSDITSVKIPDSVYRIKSGAFSHCKKLKRIGFNKTITDYSKYEDGNIFYGCQSLEPFTIPSHIETLGQSMFSRCEAVEIKLQEGIRRLDADSILLGSRDSLDDELIIPSTLQVIESRIIRQGQHKIRVKSRTPAGLINAVTNTSSYTNNDGVSGPFVITLTIEEDGKEYVFYIPRFLSSETSRNLDNFFNMYSPSAMSEEYMDSLYEDTPCLYVKQDTALELYHLTGKQFYKDFLKKSKNSIIKRYFDRGQEKEIIDFLQFGFFASSSLDKFRKIADEREMSVLSAYILEEQKKKAPKTTTKFTI
;
A
#
# COMPACT_ATOMS: atom_id res chain seq x y z
N MET A 1 9.23 -25.25 35.37
CA MET A 1 7.95 -25.30 36.11
C MET A 1 8.20 -25.89 37.49
N PHE A 2 7.74 -25.27 38.58
CA PHE A 2 8.01 -25.66 39.96
C PHE A 2 6.71 -26.10 40.64
N PRO A 3 6.18 -27.28 40.35
CA PRO A 3 4.80 -27.66 40.66
C PRO A 3 4.47 -27.82 42.15
N ASN A 4 5.42 -27.70 43.05
CA ASN A 4 5.24 -27.86 44.49
C ASN A 4 5.80 -26.73 45.34
N VAL A 5 6.07 -25.57 44.75
CA VAL A 5 6.53 -24.38 45.48
C VAL A 5 5.33 -23.70 46.11
N LYS A 6 5.36 -23.53 47.45
CA LYS A 6 4.26 -22.91 48.22
C LYS A 6 4.59 -21.48 48.62
N GLU A 7 5.85 -21.07 48.56
CA GLU A 7 6.30 -19.78 49.00
C GLU A 7 7.61 -19.41 48.31
N VAL A 8 7.77 -18.13 47.95
CA VAL A 8 9.01 -17.54 47.48
C VAL A 8 9.67 -16.76 48.59
N ILE A 9 10.87 -17.20 49.00
CA ILE A 9 11.68 -16.52 50.01
C ILE A 9 12.76 -15.71 49.27
N VAL A 10 12.77 -14.41 49.48
CA VAL A 10 13.77 -13.50 48.92
C VAL A 10 14.79 -13.18 50.00
N LYS A 11 16.08 -13.41 49.74
CA LYS A 11 17.18 -13.08 50.66
C LYS A 11 17.98 -11.90 50.10
N ASP A 12 18.12 -10.86 50.93
CA ASP A 12 19.00 -9.73 50.67
C ASP A 12 18.77 -9.02 49.31
N ASN A 13 17.52 -8.92 48.88
CA ASN A 13 17.20 -8.26 47.60
C ASN A 13 15.85 -7.54 47.68
N ASP A 14 15.92 -6.21 47.86
CA ASP A 14 14.75 -5.34 47.97
C ASP A 14 13.96 -5.15 46.68
N SER A 15 14.45 -5.70 45.56
CA SER A 15 13.77 -5.63 44.26
C SER A 15 12.65 -6.65 44.12
N TYR A 16 12.50 -7.60 45.05
CA TYR A 16 11.48 -8.64 45.03
C TYR A 16 10.67 -8.65 46.33
N GLU A 17 9.40 -8.95 46.22
CA GLU A 17 8.51 -9.16 47.36
C GLU A 17 8.41 -10.64 47.69
N PRO A 18 8.71 -11.07 48.93
CA PRO A 18 8.52 -12.45 49.37
C PRO A 18 7.04 -12.75 49.56
N GLY A 19 6.64 -14.01 49.27
CA GLY A 19 5.24 -14.43 49.46
C GLY A 19 4.83 -15.58 48.58
N PRO A 20 3.51 -15.81 48.43
CA PRO A 20 2.98 -16.89 47.60
C PRO A 20 3.16 -16.61 46.09
N TYR A 21 3.56 -15.41 45.72
CA TYR A 21 3.78 -14.98 44.31
C TYR A 21 5.21 -14.49 44.13
N LEU A 22 5.73 -14.58 42.92
CA LEU A 22 6.96 -13.92 42.55
C LEU A 22 6.63 -12.55 41.99
N MET A 23 6.99 -11.50 42.70
CA MET A 23 6.73 -10.11 42.31
C MET A 23 8.00 -9.28 42.40
N THR A 24 8.17 -8.33 41.48
CA THR A 24 9.18 -7.27 41.58
C THR A 24 8.55 -6.00 42.15
N VAL A 25 9.34 -5.28 42.93
CA VAL A 25 8.93 -4.01 43.53
C VAL A 25 9.14 -2.87 42.53
N LYS A 26 8.14 -2.01 42.43
CA LYS A 26 8.22 -0.72 41.74
C LYS A 26 7.92 0.41 42.74
N ASP A 27 8.91 1.20 43.04
CA ASP A 27 8.68 2.38 43.86
C ASP A 27 8.08 3.50 43.00
N THR A 28 6.93 4.03 43.39
CA THR A 28 6.24 5.11 42.71
C THR A 28 6.04 6.29 43.70
N ASN A 29 5.73 7.47 43.15
CA ASN A 29 5.42 8.64 43.99
C ASN A 29 4.18 8.44 44.92
N ASP A 30 3.30 7.49 44.53
CA ASP A 30 2.04 7.18 45.22
C ASP A 30 2.16 5.96 46.17
N GLY A 31 3.37 5.45 46.40
CA GLY A 31 3.63 4.32 47.26
C GLY A 31 4.27 3.13 46.53
N ARG A 32 4.43 1.99 47.27
CA ARG A 32 5.05 0.78 46.75
C ARG A 32 4.06 0.03 45.87
N LYS A 33 4.43 -0.22 44.59
CA LYS A 33 3.65 -0.97 43.63
C LYS A 33 4.42 -2.20 43.16
N PHE A 34 3.72 -3.18 42.58
CA PHE A 34 4.30 -4.46 42.20
C PHE A 34 4.05 -4.82 40.73
N CYS A 35 4.97 -5.58 40.18
CA CYS A 35 4.79 -6.31 38.92
C CYS A 35 4.75 -7.81 39.24
N LEU A 36 3.64 -8.47 38.92
CA LEU A 36 3.50 -9.92 39.06
C LEU A 36 4.31 -10.63 37.97
N LEU A 37 5.30 -11.41 38.40
CA LEU A 37 6.11 -12.24 37.50
C LEU A 37 5.57 -13.65 37.37
N ASN A 38 5.10 -14.26 38.47
CA ASN A 38 4.49 -15.60 38.44
C ASN A 38 3.66 -15.87 39.69
N ALA A 39 2.54 -16.57 39.51
CA ALA A 39 1.59 -17.01 40.57
C ALA A 39 1.50 -18.55 40.68
N PHE A 40 2.58 -19.25 40.44
CA PHE A 40 2.63 -20.72 40.36
C PHE A 40 2.40 -21.47 41.70
N CYS A 41 2.46 -20.74 42.82
CA CYS A 41 2.33 -21.32 44.16
C CYS A 41 0.87 -21.50 44.59
N SER A 42 -0.09 -21.55 43.68
CA SER A 42 -1.52 -21.60 44.00
C SER A 42 -2.14 -22.95 43.63
N ASP A 43 -3.02 -23.42 44.47
CA ASP A 43 -3.86 -24.61 44.23
C ASP A 43 -5.31 -24.22 43.88
N ALA A 44 -6.17 -25.19 43.59
CA ALA A 44 -7.55 -24.97 43.16
C ALA A 44 -8.44 -24.20 44.15
N GLY A 45 -8.07 -24.17 45.44
CA GLY A 45 -8.77 -23.40 46.46
C GLY A 45 -8.17 -22.03 46.74
N SER A 46 -7.05 -21.69 46.09
CA SER A 46 -6.35 -20.43 46.31
C SER A 46 -7.10 -19.25 45.71
N VAL A 47 -6.92 -18.10 46.35
CA VAL A 47 -7.35 -16.78 45.84
C VAL A 47 -6.10 -15.98 45.57
N ILE A 48 -5.93 -15.50 44.35
CA ILE A 48 -4.84 -14.61 44.00
C ILE A 48 -5.28 -13.18 44.34
N ASP A 49 -4.54 -12.53 45.21
CA ASP A 49 -4.76 -11.12 45.58
C ASP A 49 -3.77 -10.21 44.83
N LEU A 50 -4.27 -9.40 43.93
CA LEU A 50 -3.49 -8.45 43.11
C LEU A 50 -3.45 -7.05 43.72
N LYS A 51 -3.66 -6.92 45.02
CA LYS A 51 -3.56 -5.65 45.71
C LYS A 51 -2.19 -4.98 45.43
N ASP A 52 -2.23 -3.72 45.03
CA ASP A 52 -1.04 -2.93 44.64
C ASP A 52 -0.24 -3.45 43.45
N VAL A 53 -0.71 -4.50 42.74
CA VAL A 53 -0.12 -4.95 41.46
C VAL A 53 -0.61 -4.04 40.35
N THR A 54 0.34 -3.46 39.61
CA THR A 54 0.05 -2.58 38.46
C THR A 54 0.37 -3.20 37.13
N GLU A 55 1.22 -4.22 37.12
CA GLU A 55 1.66 -4.91 35.91
C GLU A 55 1.63 -6.42 36.08
N ILE A 56 1.26 -7.14 35.03
CA ILE A 56 1.27 -8.60 34.96
C ILE A 56 2.16 -9.01 33.79
N SER A 57 3.24 -9.74 34.07
CA SER A 57 4.23 -10.19 33.10
C SER A 57 3.74 -11.36 32.25
N SER A 58 4.47 -11.61 31.17
CA SER A 58 4.28 -12.81 30.32
C SER A 58 4.33 -14.08 31.18
N TYR A 59 3.41 -15.01 30.91
CA TYR A 59 3.31 -16.30 31.59
C TYR A 59 3.13 -16.22 33.12
N ALA A 60 2.70 -15.08 33.64
CA ALA A 60 2.53 -14.88 35.09
C ALA A 60 1.59 -15.92 35.74
N PHE A 61 0.60 -16.38 35.02
CA PHE A 61 -0.37 -17.38 35.47
C PHE A 61 -0.13 -18.79 34.91
N GLU A 62 1.02 -19.03 34.25
CA GLU A 62 1.37 -20.37 33.78
C GLU A 62 1.50 -21.33 34.96
N GLY A 63 0.68 -22.39 34.96
CA GLY A 63 0.62 -23.38 36.05
C GLY A 63 -0.09 -22.91 37.31
N CYS A 64 -0.67 -21.71 37.34
CA CYS A 64 -1.54 -21.25 38.41
C CYS A 64 -2.86 -22.06 38.40
N MET A 65 -3.28 -22.59 39.54
CA MET A 65 -4.49 -23.39 39.69
C MET A 65 -5.59 -22.64 40.46
N ALA A 66 -5.38 -21.38 40.79
CA ALA A 66 -6.35 -20.61 41.55
C ALA A 66 -7.62 -20.33 40.72
N GLY A 67 -8.77 -20.60 41.29
CA GLY A 67 -10.08 -20.36 40.67
C GLY A 67 -10.62 -18.94 40.87
N LYS A 68 -9.90 -18.07 41.58
CA LYS A 68 -10.35 -16.70 41.90
C LYS A 68 -9.18 -15.71 41.95
N ILE A 69 -9.37 -14.55 41.33
CA ILE A 69 -8.44 -13.42 41.36
C ILE A 69 -9.22 -12.22 41.85
N ILE A 70 -8.64 -11.44 42.78
CA ILE A 70 -9.26 -10.26 43.40
C ILE A 70 -8.31 -9.07 43.42
N ASN A 71 -8.87 -7.89 43.70
CA ASN A 71 -8.14 -6.63 43.77
C ASN A 71 -7.42 -6.24 42.46
N CYS A 72 -8.07 -6.51 41.31
CA CYS A 72 -7.51 -6.25 39.97
C CYS A 72 -7.54 -4.77 39.55
N LYS A 73 -8.12 -3.89 40.36
CA LYS A 73 -8.42 -2.48 39.97
C LYS A 73 -7.18 -1.64 39.65
N ASP A 74 -6.06 -1.95 40.29
CA ASP A 74 -4.80 -1.21 40.10
C ASP A 74 -4.01 -1.73 38.90
N VAL A 75 -4.39 -2.88 38.33
CA VAL A 75 -3.71 -3.46 37.16
C VAL A 75 -3.97 -2.57 35.94
N SER A 76 -2.91 -2.00 35.38
CA SER A 76 -2.96 -1.13 34.22
C SER A 76 -2.28 -1.71 32.97
N THR A 77 -1.42 -2.72 33.17
CA THR A 77 -0.67 -3.36 32.09
C THR A 77 -0.69 -4.88 32.25
N ILE A 78 -1.07 -5.57 31.19
CA ILE A 78 -1.06 -7.04 31.12
C ILE A 78 -0.37 -7.43 29.82
N ASP A 79 0.61 -8.34 29.91
CA ASP A 79 1.23 -8.94 28.72
C ASP A 79 0.26 -9.92 28.05
N ASP A 80 0.24 -9.96 26.72
CA ASP A 80 -0.69 -10.80 25.94
C ASP A 80 -0.55 -12.31 26.23
N SER A 81 0.56 -12.76 26.82
CA SER A 81 0.85 -14.15 27.17
C SER A 81 0.66 -14.43 28.67
N SER A 82 0.19 -13.49 29.46
CA SER A 82 0.14 -13.61 30.95
C SER A 82 -0.65 -14.82 31.44
N PHE A 83 -1.75 -15.14 30.77
CA PHE A 83 -2.63 -16.26 31.07
C PHE A 83 -2.40 -17.49 30.20
N CYS A 84 -1.29 -17.54 29.44
CA CYS A 84 -0.93 -18.71 28.67
C CYS A 84 -0.70 -19.89 29.60
N GLY A 85 -1.43 -21.02 29.39
CA GLY A 85 -1.38 -22.20 30.26
C GLY A 85 -2.18 -22.08 31.55
N TYR A 86 -2.92 -21.00 31.78
CA TYR A 86 -3.91 -20.91 32.85
C TYR A 86 -5.10 -21.82 32.52
N PRO A 87 -5.47 -22.77 33.41
CA PRO A 87 -6.55 -23.71 33.14
C PRO A 87 -7.92 -23.03 33.33
N ALA A 88 -8.40 -22.33 32.29
CA ALA A 88 -9.71 -21.67 32.29
C ALA A 88 -10.86 -22.66 32.63
N SER A 89 -10.68 -23.95 32.31
CA SER A 89 -11.61 -25.03 32.72
C SER A 89 -11.83 -25.14 34.22
N MET A 90 -10.91 -24.70 35.06
CA MET A 90 -11.09 -24.62 36.51
C MET A 90 -12.11 -23.54 36.90
N CYS A 91 -12.44 -22.66 35.99
CA CYS A 91 -13.37 -21.56 36.17
C CYS A 91 -14.69 -21.75 35.41
N GLU A 92 -15.01 -22.96 34.91
CA GLU A 92 -16.21 -23.25 34.11
C GLU A 92 -17.51 -22.69 34.71
N ASN A 93 -17.62 -22.67 36.05
CA ASN A 93 -18.77 -22.09 36.73
C ASN A 93 -18.73 -20.56 36.89
N ASN A 94 -17.66 -19.92 36.42
CA ASN A 94 -17.45 -18.47 36.57
C ASN A 94 -17.67 -17.69 35.25
N TYR A 95 -17.94 -18.41 34.16
CA TYR A 95 -18.35 -17.71 32.92
C TYR A 95 -19.77 -17.17 33.11
N ASN A 96 -19.89 -15.86 32.93
CA ASN A 96 -21.17 -15.16 32.91
C ASN A 96 -21.43 -14.69 31.49
N ASP A 97 -22.53 -15.11 30.88
CA ASP A 97 -22.87 -14.82 29.49
C ASP A 97 -21.69 -15.01 28.52
N GLY A 98 -20.94 -16.09 28.68
CA GLY A 98 -19.82 -16.47 27.82
C GLY A 98 -18.50 -15.73 28.09
N ALA A 99 -18.44 -14.81 29.05
CA ALA A 99 -17.23 -14.10 29.44
C ALA A 99 -16.74 -14.51 30.82
N LEU A 100 -15.45 -14.80 30.99
CA LEU A 100 -14.78 -14.98 32.27
C LEU A 100 -14.16 -13.66 32.70
N VAL A 101 -14.70 -13.06 33.74
CA VAL A 101 -14.26 -11.75 34.24
C VAL A 101 -13.93 -11.84 35.72
N PHE A 102 -12.77 -11.36 36.11
CA PHE A 102 -12.40 -11.10 37.49
C PHE A 102 -12.43 -9.58 37.75
N GLU A 103 -13.42 -9.15 38.53
CA GLU A 103 -13.69 -7.73 38.76
C GLU A 103 -13.77 -6.92 37.44
N ASN A 104 -12.74 -6.14 37.12
CA ASN A 104 -12.65 -5.33 35.89
C ASN A 104 -11.77 -5.93 34.79
N MET A 105 -11.27 -7.14 34.98
CA MET A 105 -10.34 -7.82 34.07
C MET A 105 -11.03 -8.96 33.32
N LEU A 106 -11.14 -8.82 32.00
CA LEU A 106 -11.59 -9.89 31.10
C LEU A 106 -10.44 -10.88 30.89
N VAL A 107 -10.63 -12.12 31.32
CA VAL A 107 -9.60 -13.17 31.28
C VAL A 107 -9.76 -14.10 30.11
N ASP A 108 -11.00 -14.53 29.82
CA ASP A 108 -11.27 -15.50 28.76
C ASP A 108 -12.68 -15.35 28.21
N ILE A 109 -12.90 -15.91 27.02
CA ILE A 109 -14.20 -16.04 26.38
C ILE A 109 -14.44 -17.53 26.11
N ASP A 110 -15.60 -18.04 26.51
CA ASP A 110 -16.00 -19.43 26.28
C ASP A 110 -16.04 -19.73 24.77
N ALA A 111 -15.11 -20.55 24.31
CA ALA A 111 -15.01 -20.94 22.89
C ALA A 111 -16.24 -21.74 22.39
N GLY A 112 -17.09 -22.25 23.29
CA GLY A 112 -18.36 -22.94 23.00
C GLY A 112 -19.57 -22.00 22.95
N ALA A 113 -19.45 -20.79 23.47
CA ALA A 113 -20.57 -19.86 23.54
C ALA A 113 -20.95 -19.32 22.15
N GLU A 114 -22.25 -19.24 21.87
CA GLU A 114 -22.79 -18.58 20.69
C GLU A 114 -23.06 -17.09 20.93
N HIS A 115 -23.29 -16.70 22.18
CA HIS A 115 -23.53 -15.32 22.62
C HIS A 115 -22.60 -14.98 23.75
N VAL A 116 -21.97 -13.82 23.67
CA VAL A 116 -21.02 -13.33 24.68
C VAL A 116 -21.36 -11.89 25.03
N THR A 117 -21.52 -11.61 26.32
CA THR A 117 -21.73 -10.25 26.83
C THR A 117 -20.50 -9.80 27.62
N THR A 118 -19.93 -8.66 27.24
CA THR A 118 -18.88 -8.00 28.04
C THR A 118 -19.53 -7.06 29.05
N PRO A 119 -19.34 -7.30 30.35
CA PRO A 119 -19.90 -6.43 31.38
C PRO A 119 -19.32 -4.99 31.33
N GLU A 120 -20.07 -4.05 31.91
CA GLU A 120 -19.68 -2.64 31.86
C GLU A 120 -18.48 -2.28 32.71
N GLU A 121 -18.20 -3.07 33.75
CA GLU A 121 -17.06 -2.89 34.67
C GLU A 121 -15.71 -3.26 34.06
N VAL A 122 -15.68 -3.97 32.93
CA VAL A 122 -14.44 -4.40 32.28
C VAL A 122 -13.66 -3.18 31.77
N THR A 123 -12.41 -3.06 32.20
CA THR A 123 -11.50 -1.98 31.78
C THR A 123 -10.20 -2.46 31.19
N ILE A 124 -9.87 -3.75 31.41
CA ILE A 124 -8.63 -4.37 30.92
C ILE A 124 -8.89 -5.82 30.47
N SER A 125 -8.09 -6.31 29.55
CA SER A 125 -8.17 -7.67 29.01
C SER A 125 -6.81 -8.34 29.04
N THR A 126 -6.80 -9.64 29.29
CA THR A 126 -5.59 -10.49 29.34
C THR A 126 -5.09 -10.93 27.98
N SER A 127 -5.89 -10.75 26.93
CA SER A 127 -5.50 -11.10 25.55
C SER A 127 -6.13 -10.12 24.58
N LYS A 128 -5.42 -9.82 23.52
CA LYS A 128 -5.99 -9.12 22.36
C LYS A 128 -6.72 -10.05 21.41
N TRP A 129 -6.51 -11.36 21.55
CA TRP A 129 -6.98 -12.35 20.58
C TRP A 129 -7.72 -13.50 21.28
N PHE A 130 -9.03 -13.42 21.30
CA PHE A 130 -9.88 -14.50 21.80
C PHE A 130 -10.31 -15.44 20.66
N ASN A 131 -10.58 -16.71 21.00
CA ASN A 131 -11.18 -17.64 20.05
C ASN A 131 -12.68 -17.37 19.94
N LEU A 132 -13.09 -16.63 18.92
CA LEU A 132 -14.47 -16.24 18.67
C LEU A 132 -15.14 -17.04 17.55
N GLY A 133 -14.57 -18.18 17.14
CA GLY A 133 -15.03 -18.93 15.97
C GLY A 133 -16.46 -19.43 16.04
N ASN A 134 -16.99 -19.73 17.24
CA ASN A 134 -18.39 -20.16 17.44
C ASN A 134 -19.32 -19.01 17.84
N VAL A 135 -18.77 -17.85 18.19
CA VAL A 135 -19.56 -16.71 18.67
C VAL A 135 -20.35 -16.10 17.51
N LYS A 136 -21.66 -16.07 17.65
CA LYS A 136 -22.59 -15.46 16.68
C LYS A 136 -22.90 -14.01 17.01
N GLU A 137 -22.87 -13.66 18.29
CA GLU A 137 -23.15 -12.31 18.76
C GLU A 137 -22.25 -11.91 19.92
N LEU A 138 -21.58 -10.76 19.79
CA LEU A 138 -20.86 -10.09 20.85
C LEU A 138 -21.66 -8.88 21.30
N VAL A 139 -22.00 -8.83 22.58
CA VAL A 139 -22.76 -7.73 23.18
C VAL A 139 -21.83 -6.92 24.09
N PHE A 140 -21.71 -5.64 23.79
CA PHE A 140 -20.94 -4.67 24.58
C PHE A 140 -21.89 -3.75 25.35
N GLN A 141 -21.78 -3.77 26.68
CA GLN A 141 -22.55 -2.89 27.56
C GLN A 141 -21.94 -1.48 27.62
N LYS A 142 -20.63 -1.36 27.29
CA LYS A 142 -19.93 -0.08 27.10
C LYS A 142 -19.05 -0.11 25.84
N MET A 143 -19.01 0.99 25.13
CA MET A 143 -18.17 1.14 23.94
C MET A 143 -16.68 1.08 24.25
N SER A 144 -16.27 1.51 25.45
CA SER A 144 -14.88 1.44 25.91
C SER A 144 -14.35 0.00 26.03
N THR A 145 -15.22 -1.00 26.12
CA THR A 145 -14.84 -2.42 26.19
C THR A 145 -14.60 -3.06 24.83
N ILE A 146 -15.05 -2.42 23.73
CA ILE A 146 -14.90 -2.97 22.37
C ILE A 146 -13.43 -3.23 22.00
N PRO A 147 -12.46 -2.33 22.26
CA PRO A 147 -11.06 -2.57 21.92
C PRO A 147 -10.42 -3.73 22.70
N LEU A 148 -11.05 -4.16 23.78
CA LEU A 148 -10.53 -5.20 24.66
C LEU A 148 -10.85 -6.61 24.16
N VAL A 149 -11.77 -6.73 23.20
CA VAL A 149 -12.20 -8.02 22.63
C VAL A 149 -11.92 -8.00 21.13
N ASN A 150 -11.02 -8.86 20.71
CA ASN A 150 -10.74 -9.05 19.28
C ASN A 150 -10.51 -10.53 19.00
N GLY A 151 -10.77 -10.96 17.78
CA GLY A 151 -10.52 -12.32 17.34
C GLY A 151 -10.56 -12.44 15.82
N PRO A 152 -9.55 -13.10 15.21
CA PRO A 152 -9.38 -13.14 13.77
C PRO A 152 -10.51 -13.84 13.02
N ASN A 153 -11.25 -14.72 13.73
CA ASN A 153 -12.28 -15.60 13.13
C ASN A 153 -13.71 -15.14 13.44
N PHE A 154 -13.89 -13.99 14.09
CA PHE A 154 -15.23 -13.51 14.39
C PHE A 154 -15.92 -12.97 13.14
N ASN A 155 -17.06 -13.54 12.82
CA ASN A 155 -17.91 -13.14 11.69
C ASN A 155 -19.39 -12.99 12.11
N GLY A 156 -19.62 -12.72 13.38
CA GLY A 156 -20.94 -12.57 13.96
C GLY A 156 -21.46 -11.12 13.92
N THR A 157 -22.49 -10.89 14.72
CA THR A 157 -23.06 -9.57 14.96
C THR A 157 -22.42 -8.94 16.19
N VAL A 158 -22.11 -7.65 16.10
CA VAL A 158 -21.72 -6.82 17.24
C VAL A 158 -22.90 -5.98 17.69
N THR A 159 -23.34 -6.19 18.91
CA THR A 159 -24.43 -5.43 19.54
C THR A 159 -23.85 -4.46 20.57
N ILE A 160 -24.17 -3.18 20.45
CA ILE A 160 -23.72 -2.12 21.35
C ILE A 160 -24.92 -1.59 22.14
N ASN A 161 -24.95 -1.91 23.44
CA ASN A 161 -26.01 -1.51 24.37
C ASN A 161 -25.66 -0.24 25.17
N ASP A 162 -24.65 0.49 24.73
CA ASP A 162 -24.19 1.71 25.37
C ASP A 162 -24.95 2.92 24.79
N ASP A 163 -25.58 3.71 25.65
CA ASP A 163 -26.25 4.97 25.31
C ASP A 163 -25.46 6.20 25.72
N SER A 164 -24.25 6.00 26.26
CA SER A 164 -23.37 7.07 26.66
C SER A 164 -22.89 7.91 25.47
N PHE A 165 -22.44 9.12 25.79
CA PHE A 165 -21.90 10.03 24.79
C PHE A 165 -20.60 9.50 24.20
N MET A 166 -20.54 9.37 22.87
CA MET A 166 -19.29 9.15 22.16
C MET A 166 -18.57 10.48 21.94
N PRO A 167 -17.48 10.75 22.62
CA PRO A 167 -16.66 11.88 22.26
C PRO A 167 -15.92 11.58 20.95
N VAL A 168 -16.09 12.51 20.02
CA VAL A 168 -15.17 12.86 18.92
C VAL A 168 -14.28 11.75 18.31
N GLN A 169 -14.46 11.60 17.01
CA GLN A 169 -13.58 11.18 15.90
C GLN A 169 -12.42 10.18 16.17
N ARG A 170 -11.59 10.35 17.19
CA ARG A 170 -10.46 9.45 17.51
C ARG A 170 -10.89 8.13 18.15
N ASP A 171 -12.00 8.13 18.85
CA ASP A 171 -12.43 6.94 19.62
C ASP A 171 -13.22 5.97 18.76
N ILE A 172 -13.94 6.46 17.74
CA ILE A 172 -14.57 5.59 16.73
C ILE A 172 -13.51 4.76 15.99
N ASP A 173 -12.36 5.36 15.66
CA ASP A 173 -11.29 4.69 14.94
C ASP A 173 -10.67 3.53 15.72
N LYS A 174 -10.52 3.71 17.01
CA LYS A 174 -9.89 2.72 17.89
C LYS A 174 -10.86 1.65 18.38
N THR A 175 -12.14 1.98 18.45
CA THR A 175 -13.16 1.11 19.05
C THR A 175 -13.89 0.29 18.00
N ILE A 176 -14.72 0.93 17.17
CA ILE A 176 -15.66 0.22 16.29
C ILE A 176 -14.98 -0.41 15.08
N ARG A 177 -13.95 0.26 14.53
CA ARG A 177 -13.35 -0.18 13.26
C ARG A 177 -12.38 -1.34 13.38
N ASN A 178 -11.90 -1.63 14.56
CA ASN A 178 -10.95 -2.74 14.75
C ASN A 178 -11.63 -4.09 14.88
N ILE A 179 -12.94 -4.11 15.16
CA ILE A 179 -13.67 -5.36 15.29
C ILE A 179 -14.12 -5.88 13.91
N SER A 180 -13.79 -7.12 13.63
CA SER A 180 -14.26 -7.82 12.42
C SER A 180 -15.65 -8.39 12.69
N CYS A 181 -16.67 -8.01 11.92
CA CYS A 181 -18.05 -8.50 12.11
C CYS A 181 -18.80 -8.47 10.78
N SER A 182 -19.94 -9.15 10.72
CA SER A 182 -20.84 -9.14 9.56
C SER A 182 -21.99 -8.12 9.69
N ALA A 183 -22.32 -7.70 10.90
CA ALA A 183 -23.36 -6.71 11.16
C ALA A 183 -23.15 -6.01 12.51
N PHE A 184 -23.66 -4.79 12.60
CA PHE A 184 -23.79 -4.04 13.85
C PHE A 184 -25.28 -3.93 14.24
N LYS A 185 -25.54 -3.97 15.55
CA LYS A 185 -26.79 -3.56 16.18
C LYS A 185 -26.49 -2.50 17.24
N ILE A 186 -27.31 -1.46 17.29
CA ILE A 186 -27.17 -0.37 18.27
C ILE A 186 -28.48 -0.25 19.03
N THR A 187 -28.40 -0.12 20.34
CA THR A 187 -29.59 0.08 21.17
C THR A 187 -30.38 1.32 20.73
N GLU A 188 -31.69 1.25 20.78
CA GLU A 188 -32.56 2.36 20.37
C GLU A 188 -32.41 3.61 21.27
N SER A 189 -32.02 3.40 22.55
CA SER A 189 -31.75 4.48 23.50
C SER A 189 -30.55 5.33 23.14
N ASN A 190 -29.59 4.83 22.31
CA ASN A 190 -28.47 5.61 21.87
C ASN A 190 -28.92 6.83 21.05
N LYS A 191 -28.53 8.04 21.48
CA LYS A 191 -29.00 9.31 20.90
C LYS A 191 -28.11 9.82 19.76
N GLN A 192 -26.95 9.21 19.52
CA GLN A 192 -25.94 9.73 18.59
C GLN A 192 -25.79 8.88 17.34
N ILE A 193 -25.87 7.56 17.50
CA ILE A 193 -25.70 6.61 16.39
C ILE A 193 -26.89 5.66 16.31
N CYS A 194 -27.04 5.04 15.16
CA CYS A 194 -27.99 3.96 14.90
C CYS A 194 -27.38 2.96 13.92
N ALA A 195 -27.93 1.75 13.87
CA ALA A 195 -27.61 0.78 12.85
C ALA A 195 -28.78 0.64 11.86
N VAL A 196 -28.46 0.69 10.57
CA VAL A 196 -29.41 0.43 9.49
C VAL A 196 -28.81 -0.66 8.62
N ASP A 197 -29.52 -1.76 8.45
CA ASP A 197 -29.04 -2.94 7.73
C ASP A 197 -27.62 -3.38 8.17
N GLY A 198 -27.38 -3.33 9.48
CA GLY A 198 -26.08 -3.70 10.08
C GLY A 198 -24.96 -2.70 9.90
N VAL A 199 -25.19 -1.55 9.28
CA VAL A 199 -24.21 -0.47 9.05
C VAL A 199 -24.47 0.66 10.04
N ILE A 200 -23.41 1.21 10.62
CA ILE A 200 -23.51 2.30 11.62
C ILE A 200 -23.59 3.65 10.92
N TYR A 201 -24.58 4.42 11.32
CA TYR A 201 -24.80 5.82 10.92
C TYR A 201 -24.90 6.73 12.13
N SER A 202 -24.76 8.04 11.89
CA SER A 202 -25.27 9.04 12.84
C SER A 202 -26.77 8.87 13.05
N LYS A 203 -27.31 9.33 14.18
CA LYS A 203 -28.73 9.13 14.53
C LYS A 203 -29.69 9.72 13.49
N ASP A 204 -29.32 10.83 12.86
CA ASP A 204 -30.04 11.47 11.76
C ASP A 204 -29.81 10.79 10.39
N LYS A 205 -28.97 9.74 10.33
CA LYS A 205 -28.58 8.95 9.15
C LYS A 205 -27.82 9.74 8.07
N LYS A 206 -27.37 10.94 8.37
CA LYS A 206 -26.62 11.77 7.40
C LYS A 206 -25.17 11.36 7.25
N ILE A 207 -24.58 10.73 8.25
CA ILE A 207 -23.17 10.32 8.24
C ILE A 207 -23.11 8.80 8.30
N LEU A 208 -22.51 8.15 7.28
CA LEU A 208 -22.15 6.74 7.32
C LEU A 208 -20.83 6.61 8.07
N ILE A 209 -20.85 5.96 9.25
CA ILE A 209 -19.73 5.92 10.19
C ILE A 209 -18.89 4.66 10.01
N ALA A 210 -19.52 3.47 9.98
CA ALA A 210 -18.80 2.22 9.85
C ALA A 210 -19.61 1.14 9.13
N TYR A 211 -18.98 0.54 8.14
CA TYR A 211 -19.47 -0.64 7.43
C TYR A 211 -18.79 -1.90 7.99
N PRO A 212 -19.54 -3.00 8.27
CA PRO A 212 -18.96 -4.21 8.82
C PRO A 212 -17.94 -4.84 7.87
N ARG A 213 -16.79 -5.27 8.39
CA ARG A 213 -15.70 -5.78 7.55
C ARG A 213 -16.07 -7.03 6.76
N HIS A 214 -16.85 -7.93 7.35
CA HIS A 214 -17.26 -9.19 6.72
C HIS A 214 -18.64 -9.16 6.06
N LYS A 215 -19.30 -8.01 6.02
CA LYS A 215 -20.52 -7.84 5.22
C LYS A 215 -20.12 -7.82 3.75
N GLN A 216 -20.56 -8.84 3.03
CA GLN A 216 -20.21 -9.07 1.63
C GLN A 216 -21.28 -8.54 0.68
N GLY A 217 -20.93 -8.45 -0.60
CA GLY A 217 -21.84 -8.17 -1.69
C GLY A 217 -21.85 -6.72 -2.14
N ASP A 218 -22.85 -6.40 -2.92
CA ASP A 218 -23.07 -5.07 -3.48
C ASP A 218 -23.81 -4.20 -2.44
N PHE A 219 -23.38 -2.96 -2.29
CA PHE A 219 -23.99 -2.04 -1.35
C PHE A 219 -24.35 -0.72 -2.01
N VAL A 220 -25.62 -0.35 -1.85
CA VAL A 220 -26.13 0.97 -2.25
C VAL A 220 -26.24 1.81 -1.00
N ILE A 221 -25.45 2.87 -0.91
CA ILE A 221 -25.53 3.81 0.21
C ILE A 221 -26.89 4.51 0.13
N PRO A 222 -27.69 4.54 1.21
CA PRO A 222 -29.02 5.14 1.20
C PRO A 222 -29.02 6.62 0.80
N ASP A 223 -30.02 7.03 0.05
CA ASP A 223 -30.28 8.45 -0.22
C ASP A 223 -30.50 9.21 1.08
N GLY A 224 -30.02 10.47 1.13
CA GLY A 224 -30.00 11.28 2.33
C GLY A 224 -28.72 11.15 3.16
N THR A 225 -27.84 10.16 2.85
CA THR A 225 -26.47 10.15 3.38
C THR A 225 -25.70 11.31 2.76
N GLU A 226 -25.13 12.16 3.60
CA GLU A 226 -24.40 13.37 3.19
C GLU A 226 -22.88 13.18 3.24
N ILE A 227 -22.39 12.41 4.22
CA ILE A 227 -20.97 12.22 4.48
C ILE A 227 -20.65 10.72 4.63
N ILE A 228 -19.62 10.24 3.93
CA ILE A 228 -18.98 8.96 4.21
C ILE A 228 -17.76 9.26 5.09
N TYR A 229 -17.76 8.68 6.30
CA TYR A 229 -16.78 9.01 7.30
C TYR A 229 -15.40 8.41 7.00
N ASP A 230 -14.39 8.91 7.71
CA ASP A 230 -13.00 8.45 7.61
C ASP A 230 -12.93 6.93 7.79
N LYS A 231 -12.28 6.21 6.85
CA LYS A 231 -12.12 4.74 6.83
C LYS A 231 -13.42 3.92 6.99
N ALA A 232 -14.59 4.47 6.70
CA ALA A 232 -15.89 3.85 6.98
C ALA A 232 -16.05 2.43 6.41
N PHE A 233 -15.48 2.13 5.26
CA PHE A 233 -15.46 0.81 4.62
C PHE A 233 -14.08 0.14 4.64
N SER A 234 -13.10 0.73 5.31
CA SER A 234 -11.70 0.25 5.22
C SER A 234 -11.58 -1.23 5.56
N SER A 235 -10.88 -1.97 4.69
CA SER A 235 -10.65 -3.42 4.80
C SER A 235 -11.92 -4.27 4.79
N SER A 236 -13.03 -3.77 4.24
CA SER A 236 -14.28 -4.55 4.13
C SER A 236 -14.30 -5.49 2.93
N ASP A 237 -15.16 -6.50 3.02
CA ASP A 237 -15.39 -7.51 1.98
C ASP A 237 -16.41 -7.08 0.91
N ILE A 238 -16.71 -5.79 0.84
CA ILE A 238 -17.64 -5.21 -0.16
C ILE A 238 -17.16 -5.49 -1.59
N THR A 239 -18.09 -5.83 -2.49
CA THR A 239 -17.78 -6.13 -3.90
C THR A 239 -18.13 -5.00 -4.86
N SER A 240 -19.18 -4.25 -4.57
CA SER A 240 -19.46 -2.99 -5.28
C SER A 240 -20.11 -1.96 -4.37
N VAL A 241 -19.91 -0.69 -4.67
CA VAL A 241 -20.55 0.42 -3.96
C VAL A 241 -21.17 1.41 -4.93
N LYS A 242 -22.41 1.81 -4.64
CA LYS A 242 -23.07 2.93 -5.32
C LYS A 242 -23.22 4.09 -4.34
N ILE A 243 -22.64 5.23 -4.70
CA ILE A 243 -22.66 6.46 -3.90
C ILE A 243 -23.79 7.35 -4.39
N PRO A 244 -24.77 7.74 -3.55
CA PRO A 244 -25.88 8.58 -3.97
C PRO A 244 -25.46 10.05 -4.15
N ASP A 245 -26.25 10.79 -4.93
CA ASP A 245 -25.98 12.20 -5.21
C ASP A 245 -26.13 13.11 -3.96
N SER A 246 -26.75 12.62 -2.89
CA SER A 246 -26.79 13.32 -1.59
C SER A 246 -25.44 13.40 -0.88
N VAL A 247 -24.49 12.50 -1.20
CA VAL A 247 -23.15 12.53 -0.62
C VAL A 247 -22.33 13.65 -1.25
N TYR A 248 -21.95 14.62 -0.43
CA TYR A 248 -21.09 15.72 -0.86
C TYR A 248 -19.66 15.63 -0.29
N ARG A 249 -19.40 14.68 0.63
CA ARG A 249 -18.08 14.50 1.23
C ARG A 249 -17.75 13.03 1.50
N ILE A 250 -16.57 12.61 1.04
CA ILE A 250 -15.96 11.32 1.36
C ILE A 250 -14.65 11.60 2.06
N LYS A 251 -14.49 11.12 3.31
CA LYS A 251 -13.30 11.36 4.11
C LYS A 251 -12.18 10.35 3.81
N SER A 252 -11.00 10.60 4.42
CA SER A 252 -9.77 9.84 4.19
C SER A 252 -9.94 8.34 4.28
N GLY A 253 -9.35 7.63 3.31
CA GLY A 253 -9.30 6.18 3.31
C GLY A 253 -10.64 5.49 3.42
N ALA A 254 -11.77 6.18 3.10
CA ALA A 254 -13.12 5.65 3.32
C ALA A 254 -13.30 4.23 2.79
N PHE A 255 -12.72 3.90 1.65
CA PHE A 255 -12.73 2.57 1.03
C PHE A 255 -11.34 1.93 0.94
N SER A 256 -10.37 2.39 1.75
CA SER A 256 -9.00 1.88 1.68
C SER A 256 -8.94 0.38 1.99
N HIS A 257 -8.08 -0.34 1.25
CA HIS A 257 -7.88 -1.79 1.43
C HIS A 257 -9.14 -2.67 1.25
N CYS A 258 -10.17 -2.20 0.57
CA CYS A 258 -11.30 -3.03 0.16
C CYS A 258 -10.86 -3.98 -0.96
N LYS A 259 -10.17 -5.06 -0.59
CA LYS A 259 -9.48 -5.96 -1.54
C LYS A 259 -10.44 -6.71 -2.48
N LYS A 260 -11.73 -6.79 -2.16
CA LYS A 260 -12.77 -7.45 -2.97
C LYS A 260 -13.60 -6.46 -3.79
N LEU A 261 -13.39 -5.16 -3.63
CA LEU A 261 -14.13 -4.12 -4.35
C LEU A 261 -13.79 -4.15 -5.85
N LYS A 262 -14.81 -4.39 -6.68
CA LYS A 262 -14.71 -4.51 -8.14
C LYS A 262 -15.25 -3.28 -8.85
N ARG A 263 -16.35 -2.69 -8.36
CA ARG A 263 -17.06 -1.60 -9.05
C ARG A 263 -17.38 -0.46 -8.10
N ILE A 264 -17.24 0.76 -8.62
CA ILE A 264 -17.56 2.00 -7.93
C ILE A 264 -18.59 2.77 -8.77
N GLY A 265 -19.77 3.00 -8.20
CA GLY A 265 -20.77 3.91 -8.76
C GLY A 265 -20.57 5.31 -8.19
N PHE A 266 -19.80 6.15 -8.91
CA PHE A 266 -19.59 7.53 -8.53
C PHE A 266 -20.87 8.34 -8.59
N ASN A 267 -21.04 9.24 -7.62
CA ASN A 267 -22.13 10.22 -7.64
C ASN A 267 -21.79 11.42 -8.54
N LYS A 268 -22.79 12.25 -8.83
CA LYS A 268 -22.61 13.44 -9.68
C LYS A 268 -22.25 14.71 -8.91
N THR A 269 -22.35 14.67 -7.59
CA THR A 269 -22.17 15.84 -6.72
C THR A 269 -20.71 16.17 -6.47
N ILE A 270 -19.86 15.14 -6.33
CA ILE A 270 -18.44 15.34 -6.05
C ILE A 270 -17.69 15.43 -7.37
N THR A 271 -17.18 16.64 -7.68
CA THR A 271 -16.37 16.90 -8.87
C THR A 271 -14.90 17.00 -8.53
N ASP A 272 -14.56 17.27 -7.27
CA ASP A 272 -13.22 17.52 -6.79
C ASP A 272 -12.93 16.71 -5.52
N TYR A 273 -12.05 15.72 -5.66
CA TYR A 273 -11.61 14.83 -4.58
C TYR A 273 -10.35 15.31 -3.86
N SER A 274 -9.79 16.48 -4.22
CA SER A 274 -8.62 17.07 -3.56
C SER A 274 -8.96 17.96 -2.36
N LYS A 275 -10.22 18.37 -2.23
CA LYS A 275 -10.67 19.36 -1.21
C LYS A 275 -10.54 18.91 0.24
N TYR A 276 -10.25 17.65 0.46
CA TYR A 276 -10.22 17.08 1.80
C TYR A 276 -8.79 16.66 2.10
N GLU A 277 -8.23 17.14 3.19
CA GLU A 277 -6.85 16.98 3.65
C GLU A 277 -6.32 15.54 3.67
N ASP A 278 -7.18 14.60 3.35
CA ASP A 278 -6.98 13.19 3.55
C ASP A 278 -7.26 12.40 2.27
N GLY A 279 -6.28 12.15 1.45
CA GLY A 279 -6.36 11.28 0.27
C GLY A 279 -6.71 9.81 0.58
N ASN A 280 -6.21 8.89 -0.23
CA ASN A 280 -6.30 7.44 -0.01
C ASN A 280 -7.71 6.84 -0.08
N ILE A 281 -8.70 7.50 -0.69
CA ILE A 281 -10.12 7.07 -0.63
C ILE A 281 -10.27 5.60 -1.05
N PHE A 282 -9.70 5.18 -2.19
CA PHE A 282 -9.72 3.79 -2.69
C PHE A 282 -8.33 3.13 -2.66
N TYR A 283 -7.43 3.61 -1.80
CA TYR A 283 -6.08 3.06 -1.69
C TYR A 283 -6.07 1.55 -1.47
N GLY A 284 -5.35 0.80 -2.29
CA GLY A 284 -5.18 -0.65 -2.11
C GLY A 284 -6.40 -1.50 -2.47
N CYS A 285 -7.34 -0.99 -3.25
CA CYS A 285 -8.47 -1.75 -3.81
C CYS A 285 -7.99 -2.59 -5.01
N GLN A 286 -7.44 -3.77 -4.74
CA GLN A 286 -6.68 -4.58 -5.72
C GLN A 286 -7.56 -5.36 -6.72
N SER A 287 -8.87 -5.46 -6.50
CA SER A 287 -9.80 -6.20 -7.36
C SER A 287 -10.64 -5.32 -8.28
N LEU A 288 -10.37 -4.02 -8.34
CA LEU A 288 -11.13 -3.12 -9.21
C LEU A 288 -11.05 -3.58 -10.66
N GLU A 289 -12.21 -3.65 -11.30
CA GLU A 289 -12.32 -3.90 -12.74
C GLU A 289 -11.95 -2.63 -13.52
N PRO A 290 -11.46 -2.74 -14.79
CA PRO A 290 -11.16 -1.57 -15.62
C PRO A 290 -12.35 -0.62 -15.75
N PHE A 291 -12.11 0.66 -15.58
CA PHE A 291 -13.16 1.69 -15.70
C PHE A 291 -12.62 3.03 -16.21
N THR A 292 -13.54 3.89 -16.61
CA THR A 292 -13.21 5.26 -17.03
C THR A 292 -13.66 6.24 -15.95
N ILE A 293 -12.83 7.20 -15.59
CA ILE A 293 -13.19 8.29 -14.67
C ILE A 293 -14.34 9.09 -15.30
N PRO A 294 -15.48 9.27 -14.60
CA PRO A 294 -16.60 10.04 -15.13
C PRO A 294 -16.22 11.48 -15.48
N SER A 295 -16.76 12.02 -16.57
CA SER A 295 -16.41 13.35 -17.12
C SER A 295 -16.73 14.54 -16.20
N HIS A 296 -17.60 14.36 -15.22
CA HIS A 296 -17.92 15.40 -14.23
C HIS A 296 -16.86 15.50 -13.12
N ILE A 297 -15.95 14.52 -13.00
CA ILE A 297 -14.86 14.56 -12.02
C ILE A 297 -13.74 15.39 -12.60
N GLU A 298 -13.44 16.53 -11.97
CA GLU A 298 -12.42 17.47 -12.41
C GLU A 298 -11.06 17.22 -11.74
N THR A 299 -11.08 16.70 -10.51
CA THR A 299 -9.84 16.49 -9.74
C THR A 299 -9.83 15.13 -9.04
N LEU A 300 -8.71 14.40 -9.17
CA LEU A 300 -8.41 13.23 -8.35
C LEU A 300 -7.44 13.61 -7.24
N GLY A 301 -7.84 13.36 -5.98
CA GLY A 301 -7.05 13.69 -4.81
C GLY A 301 -5.88 12.73 -4.57
N GLN A 302 -4.97 13.11 -3.68
CA GLN A 302 -3.74 12.39 -3.37
C GLN A 302 -3.99 10.91 -3.06
N SER A 303 -3.21 10.04 -3.68
CA SER A 303 -3.20 8.58 -3.47
C SER A 303 -4.57 7.90 -3.62
N MET A 304 -5.53 8.51 -4.33
CA MET A 304 -6.91 8.05 -4.40
C MET A 304 -7.03 6.59 -4.87
N PHE A 305 -6.29 6.19 -5.92
CA PHE A 305 -6.21 4.82 -6.44
C PHE A 305 -4.81 4.21 -6.32
N SER A 306 -3.99 4.72 -5.42
CA SER A 306 -2.66 4.16 -5.19
C SER A 306 -2.76 2.71 -4.72
N ARG A 307 -1.82 1.85 -5.16
CA ARG A 307 -1.83 0.39 -4.93
C ARG A 307 -3.06 -0.36 -5.47
N CYS A 308 -3.76 0.23 -6.46
CA CYS A 308 -4.77 -0.46 -7.28
C CYS A 308 -4.12 -0.98 -8.58
N GLU A 309 -2.96 -1.61 -8.50
CA GLU A 309 -2.04 -1.89 -9.62
C GLU A 309 -2.61 -2.84 -10.69
N ALA A 310 -3.64 -3.60 -10.34
CA ALA A 310 -4.27 -4.54 -11.27
C ALA A 310 -5.26 -3.87 -12.23
N VAL A 311 -5.65 -2.63 -11.99
CA VAL A 311 -6.71 -1.97 -12.73
C VAL A 311 -6.17 -1.04 -13.81
N GLU A 312 -6.79 -1.08 -15.00
CA GLU A 312 -6.64 -0.06 -16.02
C GLU A 312 -7.71 1.02 -15.82
N ILE A 313 -7.27 2.22 -15.45
CA ILE A 313 -8.16 3.38 -15.26
C ILE A 313 -7.93 4.36 -16.39
N LYS A 314 -8.99 4.65 -17.16
CA LYS A 314 -8.94 5.57 -18.29
C LYS A 314 -9.44 6.95 -17.89
N LEU A 315 -8.75 7.97 -18.39
CA LEU A 315 -9.19 9.35 -18.30
C LEU A 315 -10.04 9.70 -19.52
N GLN A 316 -10.96 10.65 -19.35
CA GLN A 316 -11.68 11.29 -20.45
C GLN A 316 -11.71 12.80 -20.24
N GLU A 317 -12.25 13.52 -21.22
CA GLU A 317 -12.45 14.95 -21.11
C GLU A 317 -13.28 15.32 -19.88
N GLY A 318 -12.92 16.41 -19.21
CA GLY A 318 -13.49 16.87 -17.96
C GLY A 318 -12.47 16.91 -16.82
N ILE A 319 -11.55 15.94 -16.76
CA ILE A 319 -10.49 15.94 -15.76
C ILE A 319 -9.53 17.11 -15.98
N ARG A 320 -9.20 17.84 -14.90
CA ARG A 320 -8.33 19.02 -14.92
C ARG A 320 -7.07 18.87 -14.11
N ARG A 321 -7.12 18.06 -13.03
CA ARG A 321 -6.00 17.91 -12.10
C ARG A 321 -5.88 16.50 -11.55
N LEU A 322 -4.64 16.03 -11.50
CA LEU A 322 -4.24 14.77 -10.87
C LEU A 322 -3.21 15.07 -9.77
N ASP A 323 -3.60 14.91 -8.51
CA ASP A 323 -2.69 15.06 -7.37
C ASP A 323 -1.75 13.86 -7.25
N ALA A 324 -0.70 14.00 -6.46
CA ALA A 324 0.36 13.00 -6.31
C ALA A 324 -0.18 11.59 -5.98
N ASP A 325 0.33 10.59 -6.69
CA ASP A 325 -0.08 9.18 -6.55
C ASP A 325 -1.59 8.92 -6.74
N SER A 326 -2.38 9.88 -7.22
CA SER A 326 -3.84 9.74 -7.29
C SER A 326 -4.27 8.56 -8.16
N ILE A 327 -3.52 8.27 -9.21
CA ILE A 327 -3.77 7.23 -10.20
C ILE A 327 -2.44 6.80 -10.82
N LEU A 328 -2.37 5.61 -11.41
CA LEU A 328 -1.22 5.19 -12.20
C LEU A 328 -1.65 4.98 -13.66
N LEU A 329 -1.33 5.96 -14.50
CA LEU A 329 -1.64 5.97 -15.93
C LEU A 329 -0.61 5.17 -16.75
N GLY A 330 -1.05 4.60 -17.86
CA GLY A 330 -0.24 3.84 -18.79
C GLY A 330 -0.65 2.38 -18.85
N SER A 331 -0.37 1.73 -19.98
CA SER A 331 -0.70 0.33 -20.20
C SER A 331 0.13 -0.57 -19.29
N ARG A 332 -0.50 -1.63 -18.78
CA ARG A 332 0.17 -2.68 -18.02
C ARG A 332 0.75 -3.74 -18.95
N ASP A 333 0.02 -4.04 -20.00
CA ASP A 333 0.30 -5.20 -20.86
C ASP A 333 1.30 -4.85 -21.97
N SER A 334 1.34 -3.57 -22.39
CA SER A 334 2.30 -3.09 -23.38
C SER A 334 2.71 -1.64 -23.10
N LEU A 335 3.99 -1.45 -22.78
CA LEU A 335 4.57 -0.10 -22.65
C LEU A 335 4.69 0.62 -24.00
N ASP A 336 4.47 -0.11 -25.11
CA ASP A 336 4.41 0.45 -26.47
C ASP A 336 3.07 1.11 -26.80
N ASP A 337 2.02 0.88 -25.99
CA ASP A 337 0.73 1.52 -26.16
C ASP A 337 0.85 3.03 -25.89
N GLU A 338 0.20 3.83 -26.72
CA GLU A 338 0.23 5.29 -26.59
C GLU A 338 -0.70 5.74 -25.47
N LEU A 339 -0.17 6.47 -24.49
CA LEU A 339 -0.95 7.12 -23.45
C LEU A 339 -1.54 8.43 -23.96
N ILE A 340 -2.88 8.49 -24.06
CA ILE A 340 -3.58 9.69 -24.49
C ILE A 340 -3.95 10.54 -23.27
N ILE A 341 -3.50 11.79 -23.28
CA ILE A 341 -3.80 12.79 -22.26
C ILE A 341 -4.98 13.66 -22.73
N PRO A 342 -6.07 13.76 -21.95
CA PRO A 342 -7.22 14.59 -22.31
C PRO A 342 -6.85 16.06 -22.45
N SER A 343 -7.55 16.78 -23.35
CA SER A 343 -7.29 18.21 -23.61
C SER A 343 -7.63 19.12 -22.41
N THR A 344 -8.51 18.67 -21.54
CA THR A 344 -8.93 19.40 -20.34
C THR A 344 -7.93 19.31 -19.19
N LEU A 345 -6.97 18.37 -19.23
CA LEU A 345 -6.01 18.16 -18.14
C LEU A 345 -4.99 19.30 -18.11
N GLN A 346 -4.86 19.95 -16.96
CA GLN A 346 -4.02 21.14 -16.77
C GLN A 346 -2.82 20.88 -15.88
N VAL A 347 -2.96 19.98 -14.88
CA VAL A 347 -1.93 19.73 -13.88
C VAL A 347 -1.79 18.23 -13.60
N ILE A 348 -0.56 17.76 -13.61
CA ILE A 348 -0.15 16.42 -13.19
C ILE A 348 0.91 16.56 -12.11
N GLU A 349 0.67 15.99 -10.94
CA GLU A 349 1.68 15.90 -9.89
C GLU A 349 2.53 14.62 -10.02
N SER A 350 3.37 14.36 -9.03
CA SER A 350 4.35 13.26 -9.08
C SER A 350 3.71 11.86 -9.05
N ARG A 351 4.41 10.90 -9.66
CA ARG A 351 4.10 9.45 -9.62
C ARG A 351 2.72 9.08 -10.17
N ILE A 352 2.31 9.77 -11.24
CA ILE A 352 1.02 9.53 -11.92
C ILE A 352 1.18 8.60 -13.13
N ILE A 353 2.36 8.59 -13.77
CA ILE A 353 2.60 7.83 -14.98
C ILE A 353 3.44 6.60 -14.66
N ARG A 354 3.03 5.44 -15.21
CA ARG A 354 3.72 4.17 -15.04
C ARG A 354 5.15 4.24 -15.55
N GLN A 355 6.05 3.76 -14.74
CA GLN A 355 7.46 3.67 -15.12
C GLN A 355 7.59 2.79 -16.38
N GLY A 356 8.27 3.31 -17.40
CA GLY A 356 8.44 2.64 -18.68
C GLY A 356 7.52 3.15 -19.78
N GLN A 357 6.40 3.81 -19.47
CA GLN A 357 5.57 4.47 -20.47
C GLN A 357 6.39 5.49 -21.25
N HIS A 358 6.42 5.39 -22.58
CA HIS A 358 7.30 6.21 -23.40
C HIS A 358 6.63 6.81 -24.66
N LYS A 359 5.39 6.41 -24.97
CA LYS A 359 4.61 7.03 -26.05
C LYS A 359 3.45 7.78 -25.44
N ILE A 360 3.43 9.10 -25.59
CA ILE A 360 2.47 9.98 -24.96
C ILE A 360 1.91 10.93 -25.99
N ARG A 361 0.59 11.01 -26.06
CA ARG A 361 -0.13 11.96 -26.93
C ARG A 361 -0.91 12.94 -26.09
N VAL A 362 -0.73 14.22 -26.36
CA VAL A 362 -1.46 15.34 -25.75
C VAL A 362 -2.32 16.02 -26.81
N LYS A 363 -3.62 16.12 -26.54
CA LYS A 363 -4.60 16.68 -27.49
C LYS A 363 -4.74 18.20 -27.43
N SER A 364 -3.84 18.90 -26.76
CA SER A 364 -3.87 20.35 -26.56
C SER A 364 -2.56 20.79 -25.94
N ARG A 365 -2.57 21.79 -25.08
CA ARG A 365 -1.42 22.18 -24.28
C ARG A 365 -0.99 21.07 -23.35
N THR A 366 0.30 20.91 -23.20
CA THR A 366 0.89 19.96 -22.25
C THR A 366 0.53 20.38 -20.82
N PRO A 367 -0.08 19.52 -20.01
CA PRO A 367 -0.38 19.85 -18.62
C PRO A 367 0.91 20.08 -17.83
N ALA A 368 0.88 21.04 -16.92
CA ALA A 368 2.01 21.30 -16.02
C ALA A 368 2.34 20.05 -15.21
N GLY A 369 3.61 19.69 -15.11
CA GLY A 369 4.10 18.51 -14.43
C GLY A 369 4.21 17.26 -15.31
N LEU A 370 3.72 17.25 -16.55
CA LEU A 370 3.77 16.07 -17.41
C LEU A 370 5.21 15.62 -17.68
N ILE A 371 6.08 16.52 -18.06
CA ILE A 371 7.48 16.18 -18.37
C ILE A 371 8.17 15.64 -17.11
N ASN A 372 7.95 16.29 -15.98
CA ASN A 372 8.48 15.81 -14.69
C ASN A 372 7.93 14.43 -14.30
N ALA A 373 6.69 14.12 -14.66
CA ALA A 373 6.08 12.84 -14.35
C ALA A 373 6.62 11.67 -15.19
N VAL A 374 7.10 11.94 -16.41
CA VAL A 374 7.59 10.92 -17.35
C VAL A 374 9.10 10.80 -17.39
N THR A 375 9.83 11.87 -17.02
CA THR A 375 11.29 11.85 -16.92
C THR A 375 11.71 11.34 -15.54
N ASN A 376 12.81 10.59 -15.52
CA ASN A 376 13.39 10.10 -14.28
C ASN A 376 14.57 10.99 -13.88
N THR A 377 14.41 11.70 -12.76
CA THR A 377 15.40 12.65 -12.24
C THR A 377 16.26 12.07 -11.12
N SER A 378 16.03 10.79 -10.74
CA SER A 378 16.84 10.17 -9.69
C SER A 378 18.25 9.83 -10.18
N SER A 379 19.25 10.08 -9.35
CA SER A 379 20.65 9.71 -9.60
C SER A 379 20.76 8.18 -9.66
N TYR A 380 21.05 7.64 -10.84
CA TYR A 380 21.38 6.23 -10.99
C TYR A 380 22.76 5.95 -10.43
N THR A 381 22.83 5.14 -9.41
CA THR A 381 24.08 4.54 -8.95
C THR A 381 24.51 3.42 -9.91
N ASN A 382 25.79 3.28 -10.12
CA ASN A 382 26.46 2.55 -11.20
C ASN A 382 26.17 1.05 -11.38
N ASN A 383 25.21 0.43 -10.69
CA ASN A 383 25.10 -1.03 -10.67
C ASN A 383 23.77 -1.65 -11.09
N ASP A 384 22.71 -0.88 -11.28
CA ASP A 384 21.42 -1.51 -11.52
C ASP A 384 20.99 -1.35 -12.97
N GLY A 385 20.70 -2.49 -13.59
CA GLY A 385 20.25 -2.58 -14.97
C GLY A 385 19.01 -1.72 -15.20
N VAL A 386 19.21 -0.49 -15.63
CA VAL A 386 18.15 0.32 -16.20
C VAL A 386 17.74 -0.36 -17.48
N SER A 387 16.57 -0.99 -17.45
CA SER A 387 15.95 -1.58 -18.63
C SER A 387 14.80 -0.68 -19.09
N GLY A 388 14.57 -0.63 -20.38
CA GLY A 388 13.39 0.00 -20.94
C GLY A 388 13.72 1.17 -21.83
N PRO A 389 12.73 1.79 -22.47
CA PRO A 389 12.98 2.87 -23.40
C PRO A 389 13.71 4.03 -22.72
N PHE A 390 14.78 4.49 -23.36
CA PHE A 390 15.58 5.63 -22.89
C PHE A 390 15.06 6.97 -23.43
N VAL A 391 14.10 6.91 -24.36
CA VAL A 391 13.52 8.06 -25.03
C VAL A 391 12.00 8.03 -24.88
N ILE A 392 11.42 9.18 -24.61
CA ILE A 392 9.98 9.41 -24.58
C ILE A 392 9.60 10.06 -25.91
N THR A 393 8.63 9.46 -26.60
CA THR A 393 7.99 10.09 -27.76
C THR A 393 6.77 10.87 -27.28
N LEU A 394 6.87 12.18 -27.31
CA LEU A 394 5.79 13.10 -26.97
C LEU A 394 5.18 13.66 -28.25
N THR A 395 3.93 13.36 -28.51
CA THR A 395 3.15 13.92 -29.62
C THR A 395 2.17 14.95 -29.07
N ILE A 396 2.25 16.18 -29.56
CA ILE A 396 1.36 17.29 -29.19
C ILE A 396 0.53 17.68 -30.41
N GLU A 397 -0.78 17.68 -30.26
CA GLU A 397 -1.73 18.14 -31.28
C GLU A 397 -2.11 19.61 -30.97
N GLU A 398 -1.72 20.54 -31.82
CA GLU A 398 -2.08 21.95 -31.69
C GLU A 398 -2.51 22.52 -33.06
N ASP A 399 -3.66 23.16 -33.10
CA ASP A 399 -4.23 23.79 -34.33
C ASP A 399 -4.28 22.84 -35.55
N GLY A 400 -4.61 21.58 -35.33
CA GLY A 400 -4.72 20.55 -36.35
C GLY A 400 -3.37 20.04 -36.91
N LYS A 401 -2.27 20.41 -36.26
CA LYS A 401 -0.91 19.93 -36.57
C LYS A 401 -0.41 19.03 -35.45
N GLU A 402 0.38 18.03 -35.82
CA GLU A 402 1.10 17.17 -34.89
C GLU A 402 2.56 17.63 -34.80
N TYR A 403 3.05 17.74 -33.56
CA TYR A 403 4.44 17.99 -33.22
C TYR A 403 4.97 16.79 -32.45
N VAL A 404 6.04 16.17 -32.94
CA VAL A 404 6.65 15.00 -32.32
C VAL A 404 8.01 15.36 -31.74
N PHE A 405 8.18 15.10 -30.44
CA PHE A 405 9.41 15.35 -29.71
C PHE A 405 9.96 14.05 -29.13
N TYR A 406 11.28 13.87 -29.25
CA TYR A 406 12.01 12.74 -28.68
C TYR A 406 12.80 13.25 -27.46
N ILE A 407 12.28 12.99 -26.27
CA ILE A 407 12.80 13.50 -24.99
C ILE A 407 13.58 12.40 -24.29
N PRO A 408 14.87 12.58 -23.94
CA PRO A 408 15.57 11.63 -23.10
C PRO A 408 14.82 11.41 -21.78
N ARG A 409 14.64 10.14 -21.37
CA ARG A 409 13.92 9.82 -20.13
C ARG A 409 14.69 10.27 -18.89
N PHE A 410 16.02 10.21 -18.94
CA PHE A 410 16.90 10.48 -17.81
C PHE A 410 17.56 11.85 -17.98
N LEU A 411 16.92 12.84 -17.41
CA LEU A 411 17.36 14.23 -17.43
C LEU A 411 17.65 14.72 -16.01
N SER A 412 18.42 15.81 -15.89
CA SER A 412 18.52 16.53 -14.63
C SER A 412 17.17 17.11 -14.23
N SER A 413 16.96 17.31 -12.93
CA SER A 413 15.72 17.91 -12.42
C SER A 413 15.51 19.34 -12.96
N GLU A 414 16.59 20.05 -13.25
CA GLU A 414 16.55 21.40 -13.80
C GLU A 414 16.08 21.37 -15.26
N THR A 415 16.69 20.54 -16.09
CA THR A 415 16.31 20.40 -17.52
C THR A 415 14.89 19.90 -17.67
N SER A 416 14.50 18.91 -16.87
CA SER A 416 13.13 18.37 -16.84
C SER A 416 12.10 19.48 -16.54
N ARG A 417 12.38 20.30 -15.52
CA ARG A 417 11.53 21.44 -15.14
C ARG A 417 11.46 22.51 -16.21
N ASN A 418 12.60 22.83 -16.84
CA ASN A 418 12.65 23.84 -17.91
C ASN A 418 11.83 23.40 -19.12
N LEU A 419 11.93 22.12 -19.51
CA LEU A 419 11.10 21.55 -20.57
C LEU A 419 9.61 21.56 -20.22
N ASP A 420 9.26 21.16 -18.99
CA ASP A 420 7.89 21.19 -18.51
C ASP A 420 7.29 22.59 -18.59
N ASN A 421 8.01 23.59 -18.10
CA ASN A 421 7.59 24.98 -18.17
C ASN A 421 7.45 25.45 -19.63
N PHE A 422 8.39 25.08 -20.51
CA PHE A 422 8.33 25.46 -21.91
C PHE A 422 7.05 24.91 -22.56
N PHE A 423 6.81 23.61 -22.51
CA PHE A 423 5.66 22.99 -23.16
C PHE A 423 4.31 23.38 -22.54
N ASN A 424 4.31 23.80 -21.27
CA ASN A 424 3.11 24.33 -20.63
C ASN A 424 2.79 25.77 -21.04
N MET A 425 3.83 26.60 -21.25
CA MET A 425 3.67 28.05 -21.46
C MET A 425 3.68 28.49 -22.93
N TYR A 426 4.40 27.76 -23.78
CA TYR A 426 4.64 28.15 -25.18
C TYR A 426 4.08 27.11 -26.16
N SER A 427 3.84 27.55 -27.41
CA SER A 427 3.49 26.62 -28.49
C SER A 427 4.64 25.65 -28.78
N PRO A 428 4.35 24.39 -29.06
CA PRO A 428 5.35 23.39 -29.44
C PRO A 428 6.16 23.83 -30.68
N SER A 429 5.58 24.64 -31.57
CA SER A 429 6.27 25.16 -32.74
C SER A 429 7.45 26.09 -32.45
N ALA A 430 7.51 26.65 -31.22
CA ALA A 430 8.60 27.50 -30.78
C ALA A 430 9.82 26.73 -30.24
N MET A 431 9.71 25.39 -30.09
CA MET A 431 10.82 24.58 -29.59
C MET A 431 11.95 24.47 -30.62
N SER A 432 13.16 24.80 -30.19
CA SER A 432 14.36 24.66 -31.03
C SER A 432 14.73 23.20 -31.22
N GLU A 433 14.89 22.79 -32.48
CA GLU A 433 15.36 21.44 -32.82
C GLU A 433 16.77 21.19 -32.28
N GLU A 434 17.66 22.19 -32.38
CA GLU A 434 19.03 22.13 -31.87
C GLU A 434 19.06 21.89 -30.34
N TYR A 435 18.18 22.58 -29.62
CA TYR A 435 18.04 22.36 -28.17
C TYR A 435 17.57 20.94 -27.86
N MET A 436 16.53 20.45 -28.54
CA MET A 436 16.05 19.09 -28.37
C MET A 436 17.14 18.04 -28.66
N ASP A 437 17.92 18.27 -29.71
CA ASP A 437 19.01 17.37 -30.09
C ASP A 437 20.15 17.37 -29.07
N SER A 438 20.34 18.46 -28.32
CA SER A 438 21.38 18.54 -27.28
C SER A 438 20.99 17.83 -25.95
N LEU A 439 19.73 17.56 -25.73
CA LEU A 439 19.23 17.02 -24.43
C LEU A 439 19.87 15.70 -23.99
N TYR A 440 20.30 14.86 -24.93
CA TYR A 440 20.96 13.59 -24.58
C TYR A 440 22.27 13.82 -23.81
N GLU A 441 22.85 15.02 -23.92
CA GLU A 441 24.08 15.39 -23.20
C GLU A 441 23.85 15.62 -21.70
N ASP A 442 22.63 15.94 -21.30
CA ASP A 442 22.24 16.17 -19.90
C ASP A 442 21.95 14.87 -19.12
N THR A 443 22.12 13.71 -19.75
CA THR A 443 21.91 12.43 -19.08
C THR A 443 22.96 12.18 -18.00
N PRO A 444 22.58 11.57 -16.84
CA PRO A 444 23.38 11.58 -15.61
C PRO A 444 24.67 10.73 -15.67
N CYS A 445 24.76 9.77 -16.58
CA CYS A 445 25.94 8.92 -16.67
C CYS A 445 26.21 8.43 -18.11
N LEU A 446 27.46 8.08 -18.38
CA LEU A 446 27.92 7.75 -19.73
C LEU A 446 27.14 6.60 -20.38
N TYR A 447 26.81 5.54 -19.65
CA TYR A 447 26.11 4.40 -20.24
C TYR A 447 24.65 4.75 -20.58
N VAL A 448 23.96 5.53 -19.75
CA VAL A 448 22.61 6.03 -20.04
C VAL A 448 22.65 6.94 -21.27
N LYS A 449 23.64 7.84 -21.35
CA LYS A 449 23.88 8.69 -22.51
C LYS A 449 24.08 7.89 -23.80
N GLN A 450 24.84 6.79 -23.72
CA GLN A 450 25.08 5.89 -24.84
C GLN A 450 23.79 5.19 -25.33
N ASP A 451 23.01 4.66 -24.40
CA ASP A 451 21.76 3.96 -24.73
C ASP A 451 20.69 4.96 -25.22
N THR A 452 20.62 6.16 -24.63
CA THR A 452 19.77 7.26 -25.12
C THR A 452 20.17 7.68 -26.54
N ALA A 453 21.46 7.86 -26.82
CA ALA A 453 21.93 8.24 -28.16
C ALA A 453 21.66 7.14 -29.20
N LEU A 454 21.75 5.86 -28.79
CA LEU A 454 21.42 4.72 -29.65
C LEU A 454 19.94 4.75 -30.05
N GLU A 455 19.05 4.91 -29.09
CA GLU A 455 17.60 4.97 -29.32
C GLU A 455 17.22 6.22 -30.13
N LEU A 456 17.78 7.39 -29.83
CA LEU A 456 17.59 8.61 -30.61
C LEU A 456 18.07 8.44 -32.07
N TYR A 457 19.18 7.76 -32.29
CA TYR A 457 19.62 7.47 -33.64
C TYR A 457 18.63 6.57 -34.39
N HIS A 458 18.10 5.54 -33.76
CA HIS A 458 17.08 4.68 -34.36
C HIS A 458 15.79 5.44 -34.71
N LEU A 459 15.39 6.39 -33.87
CA LEU A 459 14.17 7.17 -34.05
C LEU A 459 14.33 8.29 -35.10
N THR A 460 15.51 8.93 -35.17
CA THR A 460 15.72 10.16 -35.94
C THR A 460 16.65 10.00 -37.13
N GLY A 461 17.53 9.01 -37.15
CA GLY A 461 18.58 8.81 -38.15
C GLY A 461 19.68 9.89 -38.17
N LYS A 462 19.73 10.80 -37.19
CA LYS A 462 20.64 11.95 -37.18
C LYS A 462 22.10 11.54 -37.06
N GLN A 463 22.95 12.06 -37.96
CA GLN A 463 24.35 11.60 -38.10
C GLN A 463 25.19 11.86 -36.83
N PHE A 464 24.96 12.95 -36.11
CA PHE A 464 25.75 13.28 -34.93
C PHE A 464 25.60 12.25 -33.78
N TYR A 465 24.42 11.62 -33.63
CA TYR A 465 24.25 10.49 -32.69
C TYR A 465 25.11 9.31 -33.13
N LYS A 466 25.11 8.99 -34.43
CA LYS A 466 25.95 7.92 -34.98
C LYS A 466 27.44 8.18 -34.74
N ASP A 467 27.88 9.45 -34.90
CA ASP A 467 29.28 9.83 -34.64
C ASP A 467 29.66 9.72 -33.17
N PHE A 468 28.77 10.07 -32.26
CA PHE A 468 28.95 9.83 -30.81
C PHE A 468 29.05 8.33 -30.49
N LEU A 469 28.15 7.51 -31.02
CA LEU A 469 28.16 6.06 -30.85
C LEU A 469 29.45 5.43 -31.40
N LYS A 470 29.93 5.90 -32.56
CA LYS A 470 31.19 5.46 -33.16
C LYS A 470 32.39 5.79 -32.27
N LYS A 471 32.42 6.96 -31.66
CA LYS A 471 33.46 7.36 -30.68
C LYS A 471 33.40 6.48 -29.43
N SER A 472 32.21 6.13 -28.96
CA SER A 472 31.97 5.36 -27.74
C SER A 472 31.91 3.84 -27.93
N LYS A 473 32.11 3.32 -29.15
CA LYS A 473 31.86 1.92 -29.52
C LYS A 473 32.54 0.88 -28.62
N ASN A 474 33.77 1.15 -28.19
CA ASN A 474 34.54 0.18 -27.39
C ASN A 474 33.99 0.06 -25.95
N SER A 475 33.49 1.14 -25.37
CA SER A 475 32.86 1.08 -24.04
C SER A 475 31.47 0.46 -24.11
N ILE A 476 30.70 0.71 -25.16
CA ILE A 476 29.37 0.14 -25.38
C ILE A 476 29.47 -1.38 -25.53
N ILE A 477 30.31 -1.86 -26.48
CA ILE A 477 30.44 -3.28 -26.75
C ILE A 477 30.98 -4.06 -25.55
N LYS A 478 31.96 -3.49 -24.83
CA LYS A 478 32.49 -4.09 -23.60
C LYS A 478 31.39 -4.26 -22.55
N ARG A 479 30.59 -3.21 -22.32
CA ARG A 479 29.46 -3.25 -21.37
C ARG A 479 28.43 -4.32 -21.72
N TYR A 480 28.06 -4.44 -23.00
CA TYR A 480 27.14 -5.48 -23.46
C TYR A 480 27.69 -6.89 -23.26
N PHE A 481 28.96 -7.10 -23.54
CA PHE A 481 29.62 -8.36 -23.22
C PHE A 481 29.63 -8.65 -21.71
N ASP A 482 29.99 -7.66 -20.88
CA ASP A 482 30.05 -7.83 -19.42
C ASP A 482 28.70 -8.17 -18.81
N ARG A 483 27.60 -7.75 -19.44
CA ARG A 483 26.22 -8.03 -19.03
C ARG A 483 25.59 -9.26 -19.73
N GLY A 484 26.28 -9.90 -20.65
CA GLY A 484 25.71 -11.04 -21.39
C GLY A 484 24.56 -10.68 -22.35
N GLN A 485 24.52 -9.45 -22.83
CA GLN A 485 23.45 -8.91 -23.68
C GLN A 485 23.69 -9.27 -25.17
N GLU A 486 23.43 -10.52 -25.51
CA GLU A 486 23.76 -11.08 -26.84
C GLU A 486 23.03 -10.37 -27.98
N LYS A 487 21.75 -10.07 -27.80
CA LYS A 487 20.92 -9.37 -28.78
C LYS A 487 21.43 -7.96 -29.05
N GLU A 488 21.71 -7.20 -28.00
CA GLU A 488 22.20 -5.83 -28.06
C GLU A 488 23.57 -5.75 -28.73
N ILE A 489 24.42 -6.76 -28.53
CA ILE A 489 25.69 -6.88 -29.23
C ILE A 489 25.46 -7.02 -30.73
N ILE A 490 24.58 -7.93 -31.14
CA ILE A 490 24.25 -8.17 -32.55
C ILE A 490 23.73 -6.89 -33.21
N ASP A 491 22.76 -6.24 -32.59
CA ASP A 491 22.15 -5.01 -33.08
C ASP A 491 23.20 -3.91 -33.21
N PHE A 492 24.11 -3.79 -32.23
CA PHE A 492 25.18 -2.79 -32.30
C PHE A 492 26.24 -3.09 -33.35
N LEU A 493 26.53 -4.36 -33.65
CA LEU A 493 27.47 -4.75 -34.71
C LEU A 493 26.95 -4.40 -36.12
N GLN A 494 25.63 -4.33 -36.33
CA GLN A 494 25.01 -3.93 -37.59
C GLN A 494 25.39 -2.53 -38.04
N PHE A 495 25.80 -1.64 -37.12
CA PHE A 495 26.31 -0.32 -37.50
C PHE A 495 27.62 -0.35 -38.29
N GLY A 496 28.31 -1.47 -38.32
CA GLY A 496 29.55 -1.61 -39.07
C GLY A 496 30.75 -0.84 -38.54
N PHE A 497 30.74 -0.46 -37.26
CA PHE A 497 31.81 0.35 -36.64
C PHE A 497 33.13 -0.41 -36.41
N PHE A 498 33.13 -1.74 -36.53
CA PHE A 498 34.23 -2.59 -36.16
C PHE A 498 34.90 -3.22 -37.39
N ALA A 499 36.24 -3.26 -37.39
CA ALA A 499 37.03 -3.94 -38.41
C ALA A 499 36.95 -5.47 -38.21
N SER A 500 37.29 -6.22 -39.27
CA SER A 500 37.30 -7.69 -39.23
C SER A 500 38.17 -8.27 -38.11
N SER A 501 39.32 -7.66 -37.81
CA SER A 501 40.18 -8.07 -36.69
C SER A 501 39.54 -7.92 -35.31
N SER A 502 38.60 -6.97 -35.15
CA SER A 502 37.79 -6.83 -33.93
C SER A 502 36.72 -7.90 -33.84
N LEU A 503 36.10 -8.26 -34.95
CA LEU A 503 35.09 -9.32 -35.03
C LEU A 503 35.69 -10.68 -34.65
N ASP A 504 36.97 -10.96 -35.02
CA ASP A 504 37.67 -12.17 -34.60
C ASP A 504 37.84 -12.26 -33.08
N LYS A 505 38.16 -11.13 -32.42
CA LYS A 505 38.24 -11.05 -30.96
C LYS A 505 36.86 -11.27 -30.31
N PHE A 506 35.83 -10.62 -30.84
CA PHE A 506 34.46 -10.72 -30.30
C PHE A 506 33.90 -12.14 -30.44
N ARG A 507 34.20 -12.82 -31.51
CA ARG A 507 33.83 -14.23 -31.69
C ARG A 507 34.46 -15.11 -30.62
N LYS A 508 35.77 -14.96 -30.33
CA LYS A 508 36.44 -15.72 -29.27
C LYS A 508 35.76 -15.49 -27.90
N ILE A 509 35.42 -14.23 -27.57
CA ILE A 509 34.72 -13.91 -26.33
C ILE A 509 33.30 -14.53 -26.33
N ALA A 510 32.61 -14.52 -27.47
CA ALA A 510 31.29 -15.13 -27.61
C ALA A 510 31.35 -16.65 -27.40
N ASP A 511 32.35 -17.34 -28.02
CA ASP A 511 32.57 -18.76 -27.85
C ASP A 511 32.91 -19.12 -26.40
N GLU A 512 33.79 -18.36 -25.73
CA GLU A 512 34.15 -18.52 -24.31
C GLU A 512 32.97 -18.32 -23.35
N ARG A 513 31.98 -17.51 -23.74
CA ARG A 513 30.78 -17.20 -22.94
C ARG A 513 29.54 -17.95 -23.38
N GLU A 514 29.67 -18.92 -24.26
CA GLU A 514 28.58 -19.75 -24.81
C GLU A 514 27.47 -18.93 -25.50
N MET A 515 27.81 -17.78 -26.07
CA MET A 515 26.92 -16.90 -26.84
C MET A 515 26.82 -17.42 -28.30
N SER A 516 26.08 -18.48 -28.51
CA SER A 516 26.07 -19.23 -29.78
C SER A 516 25.44 -18.44 -30.93
N VAL A 517 24.40 -17.64 -30.67
CA VAL A 517 23.73 -16.85 -31.72
C VAL A 517 24.65 -15.71 -32.18
N LEU A 518 25.34 -15.05 -31.24
CA LEU A 518 26.33 -14.01 -31.55
C LEU A 518 27.50 -14.56 -32.35
N SER A 519 28.04 -15.72 -31.96
CA SER A 519 29.14 -16.36 -32.65
C SER A 519 28.77 -16.73 -34.11
N ALA A 520 27.56 -17.29 -34.33
CA ALA A 520 27.03 -17.57 -35.66
C ALA A 520 26.84 -16.30 -36.49
N TYR A 521 26.29 -15.24 -35.90
CA TYR A 521 26.13 -13.94 -36.57
C TYR A 521 27.46 -13.34 -37.00
N ILE A 522 28.47 -13.33 -36.11
CA ILE A 522 29.80 -12.81 -36.45
C ILE A 522 30.44 -13.60 -37.59
N LEU A 523 30.31 -14.92 -37.59
CA LEU A 523 30.79 -15.76 -38.69
C LEU A 523 30.16 -15.41 -40.03
N GLU A 524 28.86 -15.13 -40.05
CA GLU A 524 28.14 -14.72 -41.25
C GLU A 524 28.64 -13.37 -41.76
N GLU A 525 28.80 -12.39 -40.85
CA GLU A 525 29.32 -11.06 -41.19
C GLU A 525 30.77 -11.12 -41.72
N GLN A 526 31.60 -12.00 -41.20
CA GLN A 526 32.95 -12.23 -41.67
C GLN A 526 32.96 -12.82 -43.10
N LYS A 527 32.07 -13.75 -43.38
CA LYS A 527 31.89 -14.33 -44.75
C LYS A 527 31.46 -13.27 -45.75
N LYS A 528 30.56 -12.34 -45.39
CA LYS A 528 30.13 -11.22 -46.24
C LYS A 528 31.27 -10.25 -46.56
N LYS A 529 32.20 -10.06 -45.65
CA LYS A 529 33.36 -9.15 -45.78
C LYS A 529 34.61 -9.83 -46.40
N ALA A 530 34.61 -11.16 -46.53
CA ALA A 530 35.71 -11.85 -47.19
C ALA A 530 35.79 -11.47 -48.68
N PRO A 531 36.97 -11.22 -49.24
CA PRO A 531 37.12 -10.94 -50.65
C PRO A 531 36.61 -12.15 -51.46
N LYS A 532 35.71 -11.91 -52.45
CA LYS A 532 35.28 -12.94 -53.37
C LYS A 532 36.50 -13.43 -54.13
N THR A 533 37.10 -14.52 -53.68
CA THR A 533 38.15 -15.23 -54.45
C THR A 533 37.52 -15.81 -55.71
N THR A 534 37.71 -15.14 -56.82
CA THR A 534 37.48 -15.73 -58.16
C THR A 534 38.58 -16.75 -58.36
N THR A 535 38.32 -18.00 -58.03
CA THR A 535 39.12 -19.11 -58.49
C THR A 535 38.92 -19.22 -60.01
N LYS A 536 39.87 -18.67 -60.77
CA LYS A 536 39.98 -19.02 -62.19
C LYS A 536 40.51 -20.46 -62.26
N PHE A 537 39.61 -21.39 -62.55
CA PHE A 537 40.03 -22.69 -63.04
C PHE A 537 40.49 -22.48 -64.50
N THR A 538 41.77 -22.62 -64.74
CA THR A 538 42.32 -22.80 -66.06
C THR A 538 42.41 -24.34 -66.32
N ILE A 539 41.65 -24.83 -67.31
CA ILE A 539 41.72 -26.20 -67.85
C ILE A 539 42.83 -26.25 -68.86
#